data_7217a59d684c24f11f13f9171411bcf4
#
_entry.id   7217a59d684c24f11f13f9171411bcf4
#
_cell.length_a   1.000
_cell.length_b   1.000
_cell.length_c   1.000
_cell.angle_alpha   90.00
_cell.angle_beta   90.00
_cell.angle_gamma   90.00
#
_symmetry.space_group_name_H-M   'P 1'
#
loop_
_entity.id
_entity.type
_entity.pdbx_description
1 polymer ?
#
loop_
_entity_poly.entity_id
_entity_poly.type
_entity_poly.pdbx_seq_one_letter_code
_entity_poly.pdbx_strand_id
1 'polypeptide(L)'
;MTTETFNRQAAIEIIASFESRAEMLVQILHGFVVRFGWVSEDAIRLLAAELNLSRAEVHGVVSYYHDFRTTPPGKHIVKICQAEACQAMGSRELSTHAEETLGVDMHSSNEEVTLEPVYCLGNCACSPAVMIDGKTYGRVSAGRFNDIVASIGETS
;
A
#
# COMPACT_ATOMS: atom_id res chain seq x y z
N MET A 1 -10.86 -0.42 3.48
CA MET A 1 -10.71 -1.84 3.05
C MET A 1 -10.71 -2.70 4.30
N THR A 2 -11.62 -3.67 4.43
CA THR A 2 -11.60 -4.63 5.54
C THR A 2 -10.43 -5.59 5.32
N THR A 3 -9.42 -5.54 6.18
CA THR A 3 -8.35 -6.53 6.22
C THR A 3 -8.94 -7.87 6.66
N GLU A 4 -9.16 -8.78 5.71
CA GLU A 4 -9.55 -10.14 6.07
C GLU A 4 -8.36 -10.87 6.71
N THR A 5 -8.65 -11.62 7.77
CA THR A 5 -7.68 -12.57 8.32
C THR A 5 -7.24 -13.53 7.21
N PHE A 6 -5.95 -13.86 7.13
CA PHE A 6 -5.43 -14.78 6.11
C PHE A 6 -6.28 -16.05 6.01
N ASN A 7 -6.83 -16.29 4.84
CA ASN A 7 -7.66 -17.45 4.53
C ASN A 7 -6.92 -18.34 3.51
N ARG A 8 -6.49 -19.52 3.96
CA ARG A 8 -5.71 -20.45 3.14
C ARG A 8 -6.44 -20.87 1.87
N GLN A 9 -7.76 -21.11 1.94
CA GLN A 9 -8.54 -21.55 0.78
C GLN A 9 -8.61 -20.45 -0.29
N ALA A 10 -8.91 -19.22 0.10
CA ALA A 10 -8.91 -18.06 -0.81
C ALA A 10 -7.51 -17.80 -1.40
N ALA A 11 -6.46 -18.02 -0.62
CA ALA A 11 -5.08 -17.91 -1.10
C ALA A 11 -4.75 -18.95 -2.19
N ILE A 12 -5.17 -20.21 -1.99
CA ILE A 12 -5.01 -21.28 -2.99
C ILE A 12 -5.79 -20.95 -4.28
N GLU A 13 -6.99 -20.40 -4.18
CA GLU A 13 -7.78 -19.99 -5.35
C GLU A 13 -7.09 -18.88 -6.16
N ILE A 14 -6.46 -17.91 -5.47
CA ILE A 14 -5.66 -16.89 -6.15
C ILE A 14 -4.47 -17.54 -6.86
N ILE A 15 -3.71 -18.41 -6.20
CA ILE A 15 -2.55 -19.09 -6.80
C ILE A 15 -2.98 -19.92 -8.03
N ALA A 16 -4.07 -20.68 -7.91
CA ALA A 16 -4.61 -21.51 -8.99
C ALA A 16 -5.08 -20.67 -10.19
N SER A 17 -5.58 -19.45 -9.98
CA SER A 17 -5.99 -18.57 -11.09
C SER A 17 -4.81 -18.14 -11.99
N PHE A 18 -3.58 -18.31 -11.53
CA PHE A 18 -2.35 -18.12 -12.29
C PHE A 18 -1.65 -19.45 -12.62
N GLU A 19 -2.41 -20.55 -12.67
CA GLU A 19 -1.92 -21.91 -13.01
C GLU A 19 -0.78 -22.40 -12.08
N SER A 20 -0.66 -21.85 -10.88
CA SER A 20 0.42 -22.12 -9.89
C SER A 20 1.83 -21.97 -10.49
N ARG A 21 2.02 -20.99 -11.37
CA ARG A 21 3.28 -20.79 -12.09
C ARG A 21 4.21 -19.87 -11.30
N ALA A 22 5.45 -20.32 -11.06
CA ALA A 22 6.43 -19.58 -10.27
C ALA A 22 6.79 -18.20 -10.86
N GLU A 23 6.82 -18.08 -12.20
CA GLU A 23 7.06 -16.83 -12.90
C GLU A 23 5.95 -15.80 -12.73
N MET A 24 4.78 -16.20 -12.22
CA MET A 24 3.65 -15.33 -11.92
C MET A 24 3.65 -14.84 -10.45
N LEU A 25 4.74 -15.07 -9.70
CA LEU A 25 4.82 -14.75 -8.27
C LEU A 25 4.42 -13.30 -7.95
N VAL A 26 4.89 -12.32 -8.74
CA VAL A 26 4.56 -10.90 -8.51
C VAL A 26 3.06 -10.62 -8.69
N GLN A 27 2.44 -11.22 -9.72
CA GLN A 27 1.01 -11.06 -9.99
C GLN A 27 0.16 -11.75 -8.91
N ILE A 28 0.59 -12.91 -8.44
CA ILE A 28 -0.05 -13.65 -7.34
C ILE A 28 0.04 -12.82 -6.05
N LEU A 29 1.22 -12.27 -5.72
CA LEU A 29 1.42 -11.40 -4.57
C LEU A 29 0.54 -10.14 -4.64
N HIS A 30 0.38 -9.56 -5.84
CA HIS A 30 -0.56 -8.45 -6.04
C HIS A 30 -2.00 -8.88 -5.75
N GLY A 31 -2.41 -10.07 -6.20
CA GLY A 31 -3.71 -10.65 -5.86
C GLY A 31 -3.90 -10.82 -4.34
N PHE A 32 -2.85 -11.21 -3.62
CA PHE A 32 -2.86 -11.31 -2.15
C PHE A 32 -3.06 -9.94 -1.49
N VAL A 33 -2.33 -8.91 -1.94
CA VAL A 33 -2.48 -7.55 -1.41
C VAL A 33 -3.88 -6.99 -1.70
N VAL A 34 -4.43 -7.23 -2.88
CA VAL A 34 -5.80 -6.82 -3.22
C VAL A 34 -6.83 -7.52 -2.34
N ARG A 35 -6.64 -8.81 -2.03
CA ARG A 35 -7.61 -9.61 -1.27
C ARG A 35 -7.47 -9.46 0.24
N PHE A 36 -6.24 -9.47 0.76
CA PHE A 36 -5.94 -9.51 2.20
C PHE A 36 -5.37 -8.19 2.75
N GLY A 37 -4.95 -7.28 1.88
CA GLY A 37 -4.30 -6.02 2.25
C GLY A 37 -2.80 -6.14 2.51
N TRP A 38 -2.27 -7.34 2.75
CA TRP A 38 -0.87 -7.60 3.12
C TRP A 38 -0.47 -9.05 2.83
N VAL A 39 0.83 -9.34 2.93
CA VAL A 39 1.40 -10.67 2.71
C VAL A 39 1.93 -11.21 4.04
N SER A 40 1.18 -12.10 4.67
CA SER A 40 1.57 -12.69 5.96
C SER A 40 2.69 -13.72 5.81
N GLU A 41 3.35 -14.05 6.93
CA GLU A 41 4.31 -15.17 6.98
C GLU A 41 3.70 -16.49 6.51
N ASP A 42 2.44 -16.75 6.84
CA ASP A 42 1.72 -17.95 6.39
C ASP A 42 1.45 -17.92 4.88
N ALA A 43 1.20 -16.72 4.32
CA ALA A 43 1.11 -16.54 2.87
C ALA A 43 2.45 -16.86 2.18
N ILE A 44 3.58 -16.39 2.72
CA ILE A 44 4.91 -16.68 2.19
C ILE A 44 5.20 -18.19 2.21
N ARG A 45 4.86 -18.88 3.31
CA ARG A 45 5.03 -20.33 3.43
C ARG A 45 4.16 -21.09 2.43
N LEU A 46 2.92 -20.68 2.26
CA LEU A 46 2.00 -21.28 1.29
C LEU A 46 2.50 -21.09 -0.13
N LEU A 47 2.87 -19.85 -0.51
CA LEU A 47 3.40 -19.53 -1.84
C LEU A 47 4.66 -20.35 -2.17
N ALA A 48 5.58 -20.47 -1.22
CA ALA A 48 6.79 -21.28 -1.39
C ALA A 48 6.46 -22.75 -1.70
N ALA A 49 5.50 -23.32 -0.96
CA ALA A 49 5.07 -24.71 -1.17
C ALA A 49 4.34 -24.92 -2.50
N GLU A 50 3.35 -24.07 -2.82
CA GLU A 50 2.50 -24.23 -4.01
C GLU A 50 3.24 -23.91 -5.34
N LEU A 51 4.24 -23.02 -5.28
CA LEU A 51 5.03 -22.62 -6.46
C LEU A 51 6.36 -23.37 -6.57
N ASN A 52 6.65 -24.31 -5.65
CA ASN A 52 7.92 -25.01 -5.58
C ASN A 52 9.15 -24.06 -5.53
N LEU A 53 9.02 -22.99 -4.72
CA LEU A 53 10.07 -22.02 -4.43
C LEU A 53 10.56 -22.17 -2.98
N SER A 54 11.75 -21.67 -2.68
CA SER A 54 12.17 -21.51 -1.29
C SER A 54 11.46 -20.30 -0.63
N ARG A 55 11.31 -20.33 0.70
CA ARG A 55 10.79 -19.19 1.44
C ARG A 55 11.66 -17.95 1.26
N ALA A 56 12.97 -18.13 1.10
CA ALA A 56 13.90 -17.03 0.88
C ALA A 56 13.66 -16.32 -0.46
N GLU A 57 13.37 -17.05 -1.53
CA GLU A 57 13.02 -16.48 -2.84
C GLU A 57 11.73 -15.68 -2.76
N VAL A 58 10.66 -16.23 -2.18
CA VAL A 58 9.38 -15.53 -2.02
C VAL A 58 9.56 -14.28 -1.14
N HIS A 59 10.24 -14.41 0.01
CA HIS A 59 10.51 -13.28 0.90
C HIS A 59 11.38 -12.21 0.23
N GLY A 60 12.35 -12.61 -0.59
CA GLY A 60 13.19 -11.69 -1.36
C GLY A 60 12.35 -10.81 -2.30
N VAL A 61 11.36 -11.39 -2.98
CA VAL A 61 10.43 -10.64 -3.84
C VAL A 61 9.53 -9.73 -2.99
N VAL A 62 8.95 -10.24 -1.91
CA VAL A 62 8.09 -9.45 -1.01
C VAL A 62 8.84 -8.24 -0.43
N SER A 63 10.08 -8.43 0.01
CA SER A 63 10.89 -7.33 0.59
C SER A 63 11.40 -6.32 -0.45
N TYR A 64 11.50 -6.71 -1.72
CA TYR A 64 11.93 -5.83 -2.79
C TYR A 64 10.87 -4.82 -3.21
N TYR A 65 9.60 -5.23 -3.27
CA TYR A 65 8.50 -4.37 -3.69
C TYR A 65 7.82 -3.73 -2.48
N HIS A 66 7.87 -2.41 -2.37
CA HIS A 66 7.28 -1.66 -1.26
C HIS A 66 5.76 -1.81 -1.13
N ASP A 67 5.07 -2.19 -2.22
CA ASP A 67 3.63 -2.45 -2.19
C ASP A 67 3.26 -3.76 -1.50
N PHE A 68 4.24 -4.68 -1.31
CA PHE A 68 4.02 -5.96 -0.63
C PHE A 68 4.35 -5.85 0.86
N ARG A 69 3.51 -5.17 1.62
CA ARG A 69 3.70 -5.04 3.06
C ARG A 69 3.50 -6.36 3.78
N THR A 70 4.26 -6.57 4.86
CA THR A 70 4.22 -7.79 5.69
C THR A 70 3.43 -7.63 6.98
N THR A 71 2.89 -6.44 7.21
CA THR A 71 2.04 -6.11 8.36
C THR A 71 0.68 -5.60 7.86
N PRO A 72 -0.41 -5.82 8.61
CA PRO A 72 -1.71 -5.28 8.27
C PRO A 72 -1.65 -3.76 8.14
N PRO A 73 -2.24 -3.17 7.09
CA PRO A 73 -2.40 -1.72 7.01
C PRO A 73 -3.49 -1.24 7.99
N GLY A 74 -3.50 0.07 8.26
CA GLY A 74 -4.64 0.73 8.87
C GLY A 74 -5.88 0.69 7.97
N LYS A 75 -7.01 1.17 8.48
CA LYS A 75 -8.28 1.22 7.71
C LYS A 75 -8.14 2.02 6.42
N HIS A 76 -7.35 3.09 6.46
CA HIS A 76 -7.09 3.97 5.34
C HIS A 76 -5.60 3.96 4.97
N ILE A 77 -5.31 3.97 3.67
CA ILE A 77 -3.94 4.04 3.15
C ILE A 77 -3.75 5.38 2.48
N VAL A 78 -2.88 6.22 3.06
CA VAL A 78 -2.51 7.53 2.55
C VAL A 78 -1.13 7.45 1.93
N LYS A 79 -1.01 7.76 0.63
CA LYS A 79 0.26 7.80 -0.10
C LYS A 79 0.55 9.22 -0.56
N ILE A 80 1.72 9.77 -0.19
CA ILE A 80 2.16 11.10 -0.60
C ILE A 80 3.27 10.98 -1.64
N CYS A 81 3.08 11.63 -2.78
CA CYS A 81 4.05 11.58 -3.86
C CYS A 81 5.34 12.37 -3.50
N GLN A 82 6.48 11.67 -3.54
CA GLN A 82 7.82 12.18 -3.26
C GLN A 82 8.69 12.29 -4.52
N ALA A 83 8.08 12.27 -5.72
CA ALA A 83 8.81 12.44 -6.97
C ALA A 83 9.13 13.94 -7.23
N GLU A 84 10.09 14.18 -8.11
CA GLU A 84 10.68 15.50 -8.41
C GLU A 84 9.67 16.64 -8.53
N ALA A 85 8.64 16.49 -9.38
CA ALA A 85 7.64 17.54 -9.59
C ALA A 85 6.85 17.85 -8.30
N CYS A 86 6.53 16.83 -7.51
CA CYS A 86 5.83 17.02 -6.25
C CYS A 86 6.76 17.64 -5.18
N GLN A 87 8.02 17.25 -5.13
CA GLN A 87 9.01 17.87 -4.23
C GLN A 87 9.21 19.34 -4.56
N ALA A 88 9.34 19.69 -5.84
CA ALA A 88 9.45 21.08 -6.29
C ALA A 88 8.23 21.94 -5.92
N MET A 89 7.09 21.30 -5.70
CA MET A 89 5.81 21.96 -5.34
C MET A 89 5.43 21.81 -3.85
N GLY A 90 6.39 21.43 -2.98
CA GLY A 90 6.21 21.41 -1.54
C GLY A 90 5.69 20.09 -0.95
N SER A 91 5.95 18.93 -1.58
CA SER A 91 5.49 17.67 -1.00
C SER A 91 6.23 17.26 0.27
N ARG A 92 7.43 17.79 0.53
CA ARG A 92 8.16 17.53 1.78
C ARG A 92 7.44 18.16 2.97
N GLU A 93 7.08 19.43 2.84
CA GLU A 93 6.31 20.17 3.85
C GLU A 93 4.92 19.53 4.04
N LEU A 94 4.31 19.09 2.94
CA LEU A 94 3.04 18.36 3.00
C LEU A 94 3.18 17.02 3.74
N SER A 95 4.31 16.31 3.60
CA SER A 95 4.58 15.06 4.33
C SER A 95 4.68 15.31 5.84
N THR A 96 5.47 16.30 6.25
CA THR A 96 5.57 16.67 7.68
C THR A 96 4.21 17.08 8.25
N HIS A 97 3.43 17.85 7.49
CA HIS A 97 2.08 18.23 7.90
C HIS A 97 1.14 17.01 8.04
N ALA A 98 1.27 16.03 7.13
CA ALA A 98 0.48 14.81 7.20
C ALA A 98 0.85 13.93 8.40
N GLU A 99 2.14 13.81 8.72
CA GLU A 99 2.62 13.10 9.92
C GLU A 99 2.01 13.72 11.19
N GLU A 100 2.06 15.05 11.31
CA GLU A 100 1.47 15.79 12.44
C GLU A 100 -0.06 15.62 12.50
N THR A 101 -0.74 15.72 11.37
CA THR A 101 -2.21 15.65 11.30
C THR A 101 -2.75 14.26 11.60
N LEU A 102 -2.07 13.21 11.09
CA LEU A 102 -2.49 11.82 11.22
C LEU A 102 -1.93 11.13 12.48
N GLY A 103 -0.93 11.74 13.12
CA GLY A 103 -0.24 11.16 14.28
C GLY A 103 0.50 9.87 13.95
N VAL A 104 1.00 9.75 12.70
CA VAL A 104 1.70 8.57 12.18
C VAL A 104 2.89 9.02 11.36
N ASP A 105 4.07 8.49 11.67
CA ASP A 105 5.29 8.76 10.90
C ASP A 105 5.22 8.15 9.49
N MET A 106 5.97 8.73 8.55
CA MET A 106 6.12 8.17 7.21
C MET A 106 6.66 6.73 7.30
N HIS A 107 6.17 5.84 6.45
CA HIS A 107 6.40 4.40 6.46
C HIS A 107 5.83 3.65 7.69
N SER A 108 4.93 4.26 8.42
CA SER A 108 4.31 3.67 9.61
C SER A 108 2.80 3.55 9.48
N SER A 109 2.21 2.77 10.37
CA SER A 109 0.75 2.59 10.46
C SER A 109 0.29 2.51 11.90
N ASN A 110 -0.92 2.99 12.13
CA ASN A 110 -1.73 2.70 13.30
C ASN A 110 -3.01 1.96 12.87
N GLU A 111 -3.95 1.76 13.78
CA GLU A 111 -5.20 1.06 13.48
C GLU A 111 -6.05 1.77 12.41
N GLU A 112 -5.97 3.10 12.34
CA GLU A 112 -6.81 3.91 11.44
C GLU A 112 -6.11 4.20 10.11
N VAL A 113 -4.82 4.51 10.12
CA VAL A 113 -4.12 5.02 8.94
C VAL A 113 -2.75 4.37 8.75
N THR A 114 -2.43 4.08 7.50
CA THR A 114 -1.07 3.78 7.03
C THR A 114 -0.59 4.95 6.19
N LEU A 115 0.58 5.54 6.51
CA LEU A 115 1.17 6.64 5.77
C LEU A 115 2.42 6.17 5.03
N GLU A 116 2.40 6.28 3.70
CA GLU A 116 3.44 5.77 2.81
C GLU A 116 3.90 6.83 1.80
N PRO A 117 5.18 6.86 1.42
CA PRO A 117 5.61 7.61 0.25
C PRO A 117 5.28 6.84 -1.02
N VAL A 118 5.09 7.55 -2.12
CA VAL A 118 5.04 6.99 -3.46
C VAL A 118 5.89 7.83 -4.42
N TYR A 119 6.56 7.19 -5.35
CA TYR A 119 7.53 7.86 -6.23
C TYR A 119 7.00 8.07 -7.64
N CYS A 120 5.80 8.51 -7.76
CA CYS A 120 5.03 9.10 -8.84
C CYS A 120 3.62 8.49 -8.94
N LEU A 121 2.62 9.36 -8.88
CA LEU A 121 1.20 9.00 -9.10
C LEU A 121 0.72 9.31 -10.52
N GLY A 122 1.65 9.68 -11.44
CA GLY A 122 1.29 10.08 -12.79
C GLY A 122 0.56 11.44 -12.90
N ASN A 123 0.48 12.20 -11.80
CA ASN A 123 -0.29 13.46 -11.72
C ASN A 123 0.61 14.70 -11.61
N CYS A 124 1.76 14.71 -12.30
CA CYS A 124 2.79 15.75 -12.17
C CYS A 124 2.31 17.16 -12.53
N ALA A 125 1.40 17.28 -13.49
CA ALA A 125 0.81 18.58 -13.88
C ALA A 125 -0.08 19.19 -12.77
N CYS A 126 -0.47 18.40 -11.77
CA CYS A 126 -1.29 18.81 -10.64
C CYS A 126 -0.58 18.54 -9.30
N SER A 127 0.74 18.75 -9.25
CA SER A 127 1.53 18.60 -8.03
C SER A 127 1.16 19.64 -6.95
N PRO A 128 1.34 19.34 -5.64
CA PRO A 128 1.63 18.03 -5.08
C PRO A 128 0.45 17.08 -5.17
N ALA A 129 0.73 15.76 -5.29
CA ALA A 129 -0.29 14.72 -5.41
C ALA A 129 -0.28 13.77 -4.21
N VAL A 130 -1.48 13.39 -3.77
CA VAL A 130 -1.73 12.43 -2.70
C VAL A 130 -2.72 11.40 -3.21
N MET A 131 -2.56 10.14 -2.80
CA MET A 131 -3.55 9.10 -3.03
C MET A 131 -4.08 8.61 -1.69
N ILE A 132 -5.39 8.48 -1.56
CA ILE A 132 -6.04 7.91 -0.39
C ILE A 132 -6.99 6.81 -0.85
N ASP A 133 -6.80 5.60 -0.35
CA ASP A 133 -7.59 4.41 -0.69
C ASP A 133 -7.75 4.20 -2.22
N GLY A 134 -6.68 4.47 -2.97
CA GLY A 134 -6.65 4.34 -4.43
C GLY A 134 -7.18 5.56 -5.20
N LYS A 135 -7.77 6.56 -4.52
CA LYS A 135 -8.24 7.80 -5.15
C LYS A 135 -7.14 8.87 -5.13
N THR A 136 -6.76 9.36 -6.30
CA THR A 136 -5.70 10.38 -6.44
C THR A 136 -6.27 11.79 -6.39
N TYR A 137 -5.61 12.65 -5.59
CA TYR A 137 -5.87 14.07 -5.45
C TYR A 137 -4.65 14.87 -5.90
N GLY A 138 -4.89 15.95 -6.65
CA GLY A 138 -3.82 16.85 -7.10
C GLY A 138 -3.94 18.24 -6.47
N ARG A 139 -2.85 19.05 -6.56
CA ARG A 139 -2.73 20.40 -5.99
C ARG A 139 -3.10 20.42 -4.51
N VAL A 140 -2.57 19.46 -3.76
CA VAL A 140 -2.90 19.27 -2.35
C VAL A 140 -2.00 20.15 -1.51
N SER A 141 -2.59 21.25 -0.97
CA SER A 141 -1.99 22.06 0.10
C SER A 141 -2.29 21.44 1.48
N ALA A 142 -1.63 21.91 2.54
CA ALA A 142 -1.89 21.48 3.90
C ALA A 142 -3.40 21.63 4.28
N GLY A 143 -4.01 22.78 3.98
CA GLY A 143 -5.44 22.98 4.25
C GLY A 143 -6.33 22.00 3.46
N ARG A 144 -6.05 21.81 2.16
CA ARG A 144 -6.79 20.84 1.35
C ARG A 144 -6.60 19.40 1.83
N PHE A 145 -5.42 19.05 2.33
CA PHE A 145 -5.15 17.76 2.94
C PHE A 145 -6.08 17.52 4.14
N ASN A 146 -6.20 18.50 5.03
CA ASN A 146 -7.08 18.42 6.20
C ASN A 146 -8.55 18.22 5.79
N ASP A 147 -9.03 18.94 4.77
CA ASP A 147 -10.41 18.81 4.27
C ASP A 147 -10.66 17.39 3.72
N ILE A 148 -9.68 16.84 2.97
CA ILE A 148 -9.78 15.48 2.41
C ILE A 148 -9.82 14.45 3.55
N VAL A 149 -8.92 14.55 4.52
CA VAL A 149 -8.86 13.61 5.65
C VAL A 149 -10.13 13.68 6.49
N ALA A 150 -10.66 14.87 6.78
CA ALA A 150 -11.91 15.03 7.50
C ALA A 150 -13.09 14.34 6.78
N SER A 151 -13.15 14.45 5.44
CA SER A 151 -14.22 13.83 4.63
C SER A 151 -14.20 12.30 4.64
N ILE A 152 -13.05 11.69 4.94
CA ILE A 152 -12.91 10.22 5.02
C ILE A 152 -13.43 9.71 6.35
N GLY A 153 -13.14 10.41 7.45
CA GLY A 153 -13.62 10.07 8.79
C GLY A 153 -15.15 10.09 8.94
N GLU A 154 -15.85 10.85 8.09
CA GLU A 154 -17.31 10.94 8.10
C GLU A 154 -18.01 9.81 7.32
N THR A 155 -17.26 9.02 6.55
CA THR A 155 -17.82 7.97 5.64
C THR A 155 -17.63 6.54 6.19
N SER A 156 -17.15 6.41 7.43
CA SER A 156 -16.84 5.11 8.09
C SER A 156 -17.93 4.66 9.04
#